data_3c612dccba803ef3b7e7866709a7d4bb
#
_entry.id   3c612dccba803ef3b7e7866709a7d4bb
#
_cell.length_a   1.000
_cell.length_b   1.000
_cell.length_c   1.000
_cell.angle_alpha   90.00
_cell.angle_beta   90.00
_cell.angle_gamma   90.00
#
_symmetry.space_group_name_H-M   'P 1'
#
loop_
_entity.id
_entity.type
_entity.pdbx_description
1 polymer ?
#
loop_
_entity_poly.entity_id
_entity_poly.type
_entity_poly.pdbx_seq_one_letter_code
_entity_poly.pdbx_strand_id
1 'polypeptide(L)'
;MTGVQTCALPISIMARLNAVAPRGLEVLGGKVMPDKVKKMMAICNYAIYEVTGPVTEQNVDWDSLLKPFNEATEISYEKVTPKKTRIIDVKEFVKEPIVASVHDGMVTLTMGIGIYPQGTIKPSEVWNLGKDQYNWPITSGYEIHRKAIMVENEEGRFTPLDINY
;
A
#
# COMPACT_ATOMS: atom_id res chain seq x y z
N MET A 1 -25.49 -34.31 12.43
CA MET A 1 -26.30 -33.10 12.32
C MET A 1 -25.56 -31.97 13.02
N THR A 2 -24.67 -31.28 12.34
CA THR A 2 -24.00 -30.08 12.89
C THR A 2 -23.48 -29.29 11.69
N GLY A 3 -24.27 -28.46 11.16
CA GLY A 3 -23.80 -27.64 10.08
C GLY A 3 -24.88 -26.72 9.55
N VAL A 4 -25.19 -25.65 10.24
CA VAL A 4 -25.85 -24.44 9.64
C VAL A 4 -25.92 -23.32 10.70
N GLN A 5 -24.82 -22.99 11.34
CA GLN A 5 -24.82 -21.80 12.23
C GLN A 5 -23.68 -20.80 11.97
N THR A 6 -22.91 -20.99 10.92
CA THR A 6 -21.68 -20.20 10.72
C THR A 6 -21.87 -18.90 9.93
N CYS A 7 -22.97 -18.72 9.20
CA CYS A 7 -23.17 -17.49 8.40
C CYS A 7 -23.82 -16.32 9.16
N ALA A 8 -24.62 -16.58 10.18
CA ALA A 8 -25.31 -15.52 10.93
C ALA A 8 -24.40 -14.82 11.97
N LEU A 9 -23.41 -15.51 12.52
CA LEU A 9 -22.49 -14.96 13.52
C LEU A 9 -21.63 -13.78 13.02
N PRO A 10 -21.00 -13.83 11.83
CA PRO A 10 -20.22 -12.69 11.33
C PRO A 10 -21.06 -11.43 11.15
N ILE A 11 -22.28 -11.54 10.61
CA ILE A 11 -23.17 -10.40 10.35
C ILE A 11 -23.61 -9.73 11.65
N SER A 12 -23.99 -10.50 12.66
CA SER A 12 -24.39 -9.96 13.95
C SER A 12 -23.23 -9.31 14.72
N ILE A 13 -22.02 -9.87 14.61
CA ILE A 13 -20.81 -9.30 15.21
C ILE A 13 -20.45 -7.98 14.51
N MET A 14 -20.49 -7.91 13.18
CA MET A 14 -20.21 -6.69 12.43
C MET A 14 -21.19 -5.57 12.79
N ALA A 15 -22.50 -5.87 12.86
CA ALA A 15 -23.51 -4.89 13.27
C ALA A 15 -23.24 -4.33 14.69
N ARG A 16 -22.88 -5.20 15.64
CA ARG A 16 -22.55 -4.79 17.02
C ARG A 16 -21.24 -3.98 17.08
N LEU A 17 -20.23 -4.35 16.30
CA LEU A 17 -18.98 -3.59 16.23
C LEU A 17 -19.21 -2.20 15.63
N ASN A 18 -19.98 -2.10 14.53
CA ASN A 18 -20.29 -0.82 13.91
C ASN A 18 -21.16 0.08 14.79
N ALA A 19 -22.02 -0.51 15.65
CA ALA A 19 -22.84 0.27 16.59
C ALA A 19 -22.02 0.98 17.68
N VAL A 20 -20.80 0.49 18.00
CA VAL A 20 -19.90 1.05 19.01
C VAL A 20 -18.61 1.61 18.43
N ALA A 21 -18.42 1.51 17.13
CA ALA A 21 -17.23 2.01 16.45
C ALA A 21 -17.14 3.54 16.57
N PRO A 22 -15.95 4.09 16.81
CA PRO A 22 -15.74 5.53 16.78
C PRO A 22 -15.96 6.07 15.37
N ARG A 23 -16.27 7.37 15.29
CA ARG A 23 -16.49 8.05 14.01
C ARG A 23 -15.30 7.89 13.08
N GLY A 24 -15.54 7.47 11.84
CA GLY A 24 -14.51 7.23 10.82
C GLY A 24 -13.97 5.78 10.80
N LEU A 25 -14.48 4.90 11.68
CA LEU A 25 -14.18 3.47 11.65
C LEU A 25 -15.44 2.68 11.27
N GLU A 26 -15.32 1.84 10.23
CA GLU A 26 -16.41 0.96 9.78
C GLU A 26 -15.88 -0.46 9.56
N VAL A 27 -16.60 -1.45 10.02
CA VAL A 27 -16.34 -2.87 9.77
C VAL A 27 -17.10 -3.29 8.52
N LEU A 28 -16.38 -3.44 7.42
CA LEU A 28 -16.95 -3.76 6.10
C LEU A 28 -17.20 -5.26 5.89
N GLY A 29 -16.43 -6.11 6.57
CA GLY A 29 -16.49 -7.55 6.40
C GLY A 29 -15.81 -8.31 7.52
N GLY A 30 -16.05 -9.60 7.58
CA GLY A 30 -15.41 -10.50 8.54
C GLY A 30 -15.51 -11.96 8.10
N LYS A 31 -14.53 -12.76 8.49
CA LYS A 31 -14.48 -14.20 8.22
C LYS A 31 -14.11 -14.93 9.51
N VAL A 32 -14.80 -16.04 9.75
CA VAL A 32 -14.43 -16.97 10.83
C VAL A 32 -13.21 -17.75 10.40
N MET A 33 -12.18 -17.76 11.24
CA MET A 33 -10.92 -18.42 10.96
C MET A 33 -10.80 -19.71 11.76
N PRO A 34 -10.12 -20.74 11.24
CA PRO A 34 -9.74 -21.92 12.01
C PRO A 34 -8.83 -21.56 13.21
N ASP A 35 -8.83 -22.38 14.25
CA ASP A 35 -8.08 -22.12 15.50
C ASP A 35 -6.55 -21.98 15.32
N LYS A 36 -6.01 -22.55 14.25
CA LYS A 36 -4.55 -22.59 13.99
C LYS A 36 -4.20 -21.90 12.68
N VAL A 37 -4.38 -20.60 12.60
CA VAL A 37 -3.94 -19.79 11.45
C VAL A 37 -2.86 -18.81 11.83
N LYS A 38 -2.04 -18.43 10.84
CA LYS A 38 -1.07 -17.35 11.01
C LYS A 38 -1.80 -16.05 11.28
N LYS A 39 -1.24 -15.19 12.14
CA LYS A 39 -1.78 -13.86 12.39
C LYS A 39 -1.84 -13.08 11.06
N MET A 40 -2.91 -12.30 10.85
CA MET A 40 -3.11 -11.50 9.63
C MET A 40 -1.88 -10.64 9.28
N MET A 41 -1.29 -9.97 10.26
CA MET A 41 -0.08 -9.14 10.05
C MET A 41 1.17 -9.94 9.64
N ALA A 42 1.17 -11.25 9.84
CA ALA A 42 2.29 -12.12 9.45
C ALA A 42 2.15 -12.66 8.01
N ILE A 43 0.98 -12.53 7.42
CA ILE A 43 0.70 -12.99 6.05
C ILE A 43 0.61 -11.83 5.06
N CYS A 44 0.21 -10.62 5.52
CA CYS A 44 0.15 -9.44 4.66
C CYS A 44 1.56 -8.99 4.28
N ASN A 45 1.88 -9.06 3.00
CA ASN A 45 3.22 -8.77 2.47
C ASN A 45 3.22 -7.78 1.30
N TYR A 46 2.06 -7.17 1.00
CA TYR A 46 1.90 -6.19 -0.06
C TYR A 46 0.87 -5.14 0.32
N ALA A 47 1.10 -3.89 -0.08
CA ALA A 47 0.13 -2.81 0.12
C ALA A 47 0.09 -1.88 -1.10
N ILE A 48 -1.10 -1.39 -1.41
CA ILE A 48 -1.33 -0.39 -2.46
C ILE A 48 -1.57 0.95 -1.80
N TYR A 49 -0.82 1.96 -2.25
CA TYR A 49 -0.90 3.32 -1.75
C TYR A 49 -1.22 4.30 -2.88
N GLU A 50 -1.95 5.33 -2.54
CA GLU A 50 -2.08 6.57 -3.29
C GLU A 50 -1.40 7.67 -2.50
N VAL A 51 -0.50 8.42 -3.16
CA VAL A 51 0.14 9.61 -2.61
C VAL A 51 -0.28 10.78 -3.46
N THR A 52 -1.00 11.72 -2.86
CA THR A 52 -1.57 12.88 -3.56
C THR A 52 -0.93 14.16 -3.07
N GLY A 53 -0.47 14.99 -3.98
CA GLY A 53 0.11 16.28 -3.65
C GLY A 53 0.09 17.27 -4.81
N PRO A 54 0.35 18.57 -4.52
CA PRO A 54 0.34 19.60 -5.54
C PRO A 54 1.47 19.43 -6.55
N VAL A 55 1.19 19.68 -7.82
CA VAL A 55 2.20 19.80 -8.88
C VAL A 55 2.75 21.23 -8.92
N THR A 56 4.03 21.36 -9.27
CA THR A 56 4.68 22.67 -9.47
C THR A 56 4.59 23.15 -10.92
N GLU A 57 4.26 22.22 -11.84
CA GLU A 57 4.16 22.49 -13.27
C GLU A 57 2.86 21.91 -13.84
N GLN A 58 2.28 22.59 -14.82
CA GLN A 58 1.08 22.14 -15.52
C GLN A 58 1.47 21.45 -16.84
N ASN A 59 0.55 20.62 -17.36
CA ASN A 59 0.71 19.93 -18.65
C ASN A 59 1.95 19.01 -18.72
N VAL A 60 2.26 18.34 -17.61
CA VAL A 60 3.37 17.39 -17.52
C VAL A 60 2.95 16.06 -18.15
N ASP A 61 3.81 15.51 -19.00
CA ASP A 61 3.70 14.11 -19.45
C ASP A 61 4.25 13.17 -18.37
N TRP A 62 3.35 12.77 -17.49
CA TRP A 62 3.70 11.90 -16.36
C TRP A 62 4.18 10.51 -16.76
N ASP A 63 3.70 9.97 -17.87
CA ASP A 63 4.13 8.65 -18.35
C ASP A 63 5.60 8.69 -18.75
N SER A 64 6.00 9.70 -19.51
CA SER A 64 7.41 9.91 -19.88
C SER A 64 8.28 10.25 -18.66
N LEU A 65 7.74 11.00 -17.69
CA LEU A 65 8.47 11.41 -16.50
C LEU A 65 8.70 10.25 -15.51
N LEU A 66 7.74 9.36 -15.37
CA LEU A 66 7.84 8.18 -14.50
C LEU A 66 8.66 7.04 -15.13
N LYS A 67 8.82 7.06 -16.46
CA LYS A 67 9.48 6.00 -17.21
C LYS A 67 10.89 5.65 -16.69
N PRO A 68 11.80 6.61 -16.42
CA PRO A 68 13.13 6.29 -15.90
C PRO A 68 13.09 5.55 -14.55
N PHE A 69 12.17 5.92 -13.67
CA PHE A 69 11.95 5.21 -12.40
C PHE A 69 11.35 3.82 -12.62
N ASN A 70 10.33 3.73 -13.48
CA ASN A 70 9.59 2.49 -13.70
C ASN A 70 10.45 1.42 -14.40
N GLU A 71 11.30 1.81 -15.36
CA GLU A 71 12.16 0.91 -16.13
C GLU A 71 13.52 0.63 -15.45
N ALA A 72 13.87 1.36 -14.38
CA ALA A 72 15.09 1.09 -13.63
C ALA A 72 15.06 -0.33 -13.04
N THR A 73 16.19 -1.02 -13.15
CA THR A 73 16.38 -2.35 -12.56
C THR A 73 16.79 -2.29 -11.10
N GLU A 74 17.47 -1.20 -10.71
CA GLU A 74 17.96 -0.93 -9.37
C GLU A 74 17.85 0.58 -9.10
N ILE A 75 17.44 0.96 -7.90
CA ILE A 75 17.40 2.36 -7.45
C ILE A 75 17.94 2.40 -6.02
N SER A 76 19.17 2.85 -5.88
CA SER A 76 19.81 3.00 -4.57
C SER A 76 19.19 4.14 -3.77
N TYR A 77 18.81 3.86 -2.53
CA TYR A 77 18.25 4.83 -1.59
C TYR A 77 18.89 4.70 -0.21
N GLU A 78 19.39 5.82 0.30
CA GLU A 78 19.94 5.88 1.65
C GLU A 78 18.82 6.02 2.68
N LYS A 79 18.49 4.92 3.33
CA LYS A 79 17.48 4.88 4.38
C LYS A 79 18.07 5.19 5.74
N VAL A 80 17.75 6.36 6.25
CA VAL A 80 18.16 6.82 7.57
C VAL A 80 17.11 6.45 8.62
N THR A 81 17.56 5.76 9.66
CA THR A 81 16.71 5.46 10.84
C THR A 81 17.44 5.91 12.11
N PRO A 82 16.76 6.14 13.25
CA PRO A 82 17.41 6.54 14.48
C PRO A 82 18.52 5.60 14.96
N LYS A 83 18.49 4.33 14.51
CA LYS A 83 19.45 3.32 14.95
C LYS A 83 20.57 3.08 13.95
N LYS A 84 20.34 3.28 12.67
CA LYS A 84 21.34 3.04 11.61
C LYS A 84 20.91 3.68 10.28
N THR A 85 21.91 3.97 9.47
CA THR A 85 21.77 4.29 8.05
C THR A 85 22.11 3.04 7.24
N ARG A 86 21.37 2.78 6.18
CA ARG A 86 21.65 1.69 5.23
C ARG A 86 21.21 2.07 3.83
N ILE A 87 21.93 1.56 2.85
CA ILE A 87 21.52 1.63 1.44
C ILE A 87 20.57 0.47 1.18
N ILE A 88 19.46 0.74 0.54
CA ILE A 88 18.49 -0.24 0.07
C ILE A 88 18.23 -0.04 -1.41
N ASP A 89 17.86 -1.10 -2.11
CA ASP A 89 17.30 -0.99 -3.45
C ASP A 89 15.80 -0.80 -3.37
N VAL A 90 15.32 0.33 -3.90
CA VAL A 90 13.88 0.67 -3.92
C VAL A 90 13.09 -0.34 -4.75
N LYS A 91 13.68 -0.89 -5.81
CA LYS A 91 13.03 -1.83 -6.73
C LYS A 91 12.76 -3.20 -6.09
N GLU A 92 13.44 -3.55 -5.01
CA GLU A 92 13.07 -4.72 -4.21
C GLU A 92 11.66 -4.59 -3.61
N PHE A 93 11.23 -3.36 -3.32
CA PHE A 93 9.93 -3.07 -2.67
C PHE A 93 8.88 -2.54 -3.65
N VAL A 94 9.27 -1.72 -4.64
CA VAL A 94 8.38 -1.13 -5.66
C VAL A 94 8.66 -1.80 -6.99
N LYS A 95 8.11 -3.01 -7.16
CA LYS A 95 8.36 -3.85 -8.35
C LYS A 95 7.50 -3.47 -9.55
N GLU A 96 6.35 -2.89 -9.30
CA GLU A 96 5.40 -2.50 -10.34
C GLU A 96 5.57 -1.04 -10.74
N PRO A 97 5.20 -0.70 -11.99
CA PRO A 97 5.18 0.68 -12.42
C PRO A 97 4.31 1.56 -11.53
N ILE A 98 4.84 2.71 -11.15
CA ILE A 98 4.05 3.79 -10.54
C ILE A 98 3.21 4.42 -11.64
N VAL A 99 1.94 4.66 -11.35
CA VAL A 99 0.98 5.29 -12.25
C VAL A 99 0.57 6.64 -11.67
N ALA A 100 0.51 7.67 -12.51
CA ALA A 100 0.07 8.99 -12.14
C ALA A 100 -1.31 9.30 -12.70
N SER A 101 -2.12 10.02 -11.93
CA SER A 101 -3.33 10.69 -12.39
C SER A 101 -3.31 12.13 -11.88
N VAL A 102 -3.71 13.09 -12.75
CA VAL A 102 -3.70 14.51 -12.41
C VAL A 102 -5.12 15.06 -12.45
N HIS A 103 -5.49 15.76 -11.39
CA HIS A 103 -6.78 16.44 -11.28
C HIS A 103 -6.62 17.72 -10.45
N ASP A 104 -7.15 18.84 -10.95
CA ASP A 104 -7.18 20.14 -10.24
C ASP A 104 -5.82 20.59 -9.67
N GLY A 105 -4.74 20.42 -10.44
CA GLY A 105 -3.40 20.82 -9.99
C GLY A 105 -2.78 19.92 -8.92
N MET A 106 -3.39 18.76 -8.67
CA MET A 106 -2.88 17.71 -7.81
C MET A 106 -2.51 16.48 -8.64
N VAL A 107 -1.40 15.84 -8.33
CA VAL A 107 -1.07 14.51 -8.86
C VAL A 107 -1.31 13.46 -7.78
N THR A 108 -1.91 12.36 -8.18
CA THR A 108 -2.01 11.16 -7.37
C THR A 108 -1.12 10.08 -7.99
N LEU A 109 -0.09 9.66 -7.24
CA LEU A 109 0.77 8.55 -7.61
C LEU A 109 0.26 7.28 -6.94
N THR A 110 -0.12 6.29 -7.75
CA THR A 110 -0.52 4.96 -7.27
C THR A 110 0.69 4.04 -7.34
N MET A 111 1.01 3.39 -6.23
CA MET A 111 2.15 2.49 -6.12
C MET A 111 1.85 1.28 -5.26
N GLY A 112 2.39 0.13 -5.69
CA GLY A 112 2.39 -1.11 -4.93
C GLY A 112 3.70 -1.28 -4.18
N ILE A 113 3.65 -1.55 -2.88
CA ILE A 113 4.83 -1.69 -2.03
C ILE A 113 4.85 -3.04 -1.33
N GLY A 114 5.93 -3.79 -1.55
CA GLY A 114 6.22 -5.03 -0.83
C GLY A 114 6.60 -4.79 0.63
N ILE A 115 6.13 -5.67 1.49
CA ILE A 115 6.38 -5.67 2.94
C ILE A 115 7.06 -6.99 3.27
N TYR A 116 8.36 -6.95 3.58
CA TYR A 116 9.15 -8.15 3.80
C TYR A 116 9.79 -8.17 5.20
N PRO A 117 10.23 -9.33 5.70
CA PRO A 117 10.90 -9.43 7.00
C PRO A 117 12.12 -8.52 7.14
N GLN A 118 12.88 -8.31 6.04
CA GLN A 118 14.03 -7.41 6.00
C GLN A 118 13.64 -5.93 6.00
N GLY A 119 12.37 -5.60 5.77
CA GLY A 119 11.86 -4.23 5.80
C GLY A 119 10.87 -3.91 4.69
N THR A 120 10.67 -2.62 4.52
CA THR A 120 9.84 -2.02 3.47
C THR A 120 10.33 -0.59 3.21
N ILE A 121 9.90 0.02 2.11
CA ILE A 121 10.03 1.45 1.87
C ILE A 121 8.70 2.15 2.19
N LYS A 122 8.74 3.39 2.65
CA LYS A 122 7.53 4.19 2.88
C LYS A 122 7.10 4.89 1.58
N PRO A 123 5.80 5.08 1.33
CA PRO A 123 5.34 5.87 0.18
C PRO A 123 5.92 7.29 0.16
N SER A 124 6.11 7.91 1.35
CA SER A 124 6.76 9.21 1.50
C SER A 124 8.22 9.21 1.07
N GLU A 125 8.94 8.11 1.29
CA GLU A 125 10.33 7.97 0.85
C GLU A 125 10.40 7.90 -0.68
N VAL A 126 9.45 7.20 -1.32
CA VAL A 126 9.34 7.13 -2.80
C VAL A 126 8.97 8.49 -3.39
N TRP A 127 8.03 9.22 -2.79
CA TRP A 127 7.65 10.57 -3.19
C TRP A 127 8.84 11.54 -3.16
N ASN A 128 9.56 11.57 -2.04
CA ASN A 128 10.74 12.43 -1.89
C ASN A 128 11.87 12.04 -2.85
N LEU A 129 12.10 10.74 -3.04
CA LEU A 129 13.07 10.24 -4.02
C LEU A 129 12.74 10.71 -5.45
N GLY A 130 11.46 10.63 -5.84
CA GLY A 130 10.99 11.11 -7.13
C GLY A 130 11.24 12.60 -7.31
N LYS A 131 10.95 13.40 -6.28
CA LYS A 131 11.22 14.83 -6.29
C LYS A 131 12.72 15.14 -6.37
N ASP A 132 13.52 14.49 -5.53
CA ASP A 132 14.91 14.88 -5.31
C ASP A 132 15.88 14.27 -6.36
N GLN A 133 15.61 13.10 -6.91
CA GLN A 133 16.48 12.39 -7.84
C GLN A 133 15.91 12.28 -9.27
N TYR A 134 14.60 12.28 -9.42
CA TYR A 134 13.93 12.14 -10.73
C TYR A 134 13.31 13.46 -11.22
N ASN A 135 13.48 14.56 -10.48
CA ASN A 135 12.94 15.87 -10.81
C ASN A 135 11.42 15.86 -11.07
N TRP A 136 10.68 15.03 -10.35
CA TRP A 136 9.22 15.08 -10.45
C TRP A 136 8.73 16.45 -9.98
N PRO A 137 7.88 17.12 -10.76
CA PRO A 137 7.41 18.48 -10.46
C PRO A 137 6.32 18.46 -9.37
N ILE A 138 6.70 18.05 -8.18
CA ILE A 138 5.85 17.89 -7.00
C ILE A 138 6.42 18.67 -5.81
N THR A 139 5.53 19.06 -4.90
CA THR A 139 5.93 19.73 -3.66
C THR A 139 6.27 18.74 -2.55
N SER A 140 6.75 19.25 -1.40
CA SER A 140 6.97 18.44 -0.20
C SER A 140 5.68 18.17 0.59
N GLY A 141 4.57 18.83 0.23
CA GLY A 141 3.25 18.58 0.83
C GLY A 141 2.53 17.46 0.11
N TYR A 142 2.11 16.44 0.84
CA TYR A 142 1.36 15.30 0.28
C TYR A 142 0.47 14.66 1.34
N GLU A 143 -0.55 13.96 0.85
CA GLU A 143 -1.38 13.06 1.64
C GLU A 143 -1.12 11.61 1.20
N ILE A 144 -1.16 10.67 2.14
CA ILE A 144 -0.97 9.25 1.86
C ILE A 144 -2.24 8.51 2.23
N HIS A 145 -2.81 7.83 1.25
CA HIS A 145 -3.93 6.92 1.44
C HIS A 145 -3.51 5.47 1.14
N ARG A 146 -3.68 4.57 2.10
CA ARG A 146 -3.50 3.13 1.86
C ARG A 146 -4.80 2.53 1.35
N LYS A 147 -4.86 2.26 0.06
CA LYS A 147 -6.04 1.68 -0.62
C LYS A 147 -6.31 0.24 -0.20
N ALA A 148 -5.26 -0.55 -0.08
CA ALA A 148 -5.37 -1.96 0.26
C ALA A 148 -4.13 -2.48 0.99
N ILE A 149 -4.34 -3.51 1.80
CA ILE A 149 -3.30 -4.40 2.28
C ILE A 149 -3.66 -5.81 1.81
N MET A 150 -2.68 -6.52 1.28
CA MET A 150 -2.90 -7.76 0.55
C MET A 150 -1.90 -8.84 0.95
N VAL A 151 -2.23 -10.05 0.59
CA VAL A 151 -1.33 -11.19 0.61
C VAL A 151 -0.99 -11.53 -0.83
N GLU A 152 0.29 -11.51 -1.15
CA GLU A 152 0.84 -11.91 -2.44
C GLU A 152 1.52 -13.27 -2.29
N ASN A 153 1.19 -14.21 -3.16
CA ASN A 153 1.81 -15.52 -3.27
C ASN A 153 1.95 -15.92 -4.74
N GLU A 154 2.34 -17.16 -5.03
CA GLU A 154 2.51 -17.68 -6.38
C GLU A 154 1.21 -17.70 -7.21
N GLU A 155 0.05 -17.76 -6.56
CA GLU A 155 -1.26 -17.78 -7.21
C GLU A 155 -1.77 -16.36 -7.54
N GLY A 156 -1.18 -15.31 -6.94
CA GLY A 156 -1.55 -13.93 -7.17
C GLY A 156 -1.67 -13.10 -5.90
N ARG A 157 -2.51 -12.05 -5.96
CA ARG A 157 -2.79 -11.13 -4.86
C ARG A 157 -4.23 -11.24 -4.40
N PHE A 158 -4.40 -11.38 -3.11
CA PHE A 158 -5.69 -11.61 -2.47
C PHE A 158 -5.87 -10.65 -1.31
N THR A 159 -7.12 -10.27 -1.03
CA THR A 159 -7.40 -9.65 0.26
C THR A 159 -7.21 -10.68 1.38
N PRO A 160 -6.89 -10.27 2.61
CA PRO A 160 -6.76 -11.21 3.72
C PRO A 160 -8.04 -12.04 3.99
N LEU A 161 -9.20 -11.56 3.52
CA LEU A 161 -10.47 -12.26 3.66
C LEU A 161 -10.67 -13.36 2.62
N ASP A 162 -10.01 -13.26 1.46
CA ASP A 162 -10.20 -14.19 0.33
C ASP A 162 -9.29 -15.42 0.40
N ILE A 163 -8.30 -15.41 1.32
CA ILE A 163 -7.37 -16.53 1.46
C ILE A 163 -8.09 -17.73 2.05
N ASN A 164 -7.91 -18.86 1.40
CA ASN A 164 -8.32 -20.15 1.95
C ASN A 164 -7.20 -20.68 2.86
N TYR A 165 -7.54 -20.98 4.10
CA TYR A 165 -6.64 -21.50 5.13
C TYR A 165 -6.85 -23.00 5.32
#